data_c7dd9a99bd4a2ea78add4531ed0ce1ec
#
_entry.id   c7dd9a99bd4a2ea78add4531ed0ce1ec
#
_cell.length_a   1.000
_cell.length_b   1.000
_cell.length_c   1.000
_cell.angle_alpha   90.00
_cell.angle_beta   90.00
_cell.angle_gamma   90.00
#
_symmetry.space_group_name_H-M   'P 1'
#
loop_
_entity.id
_entity.type
_entity.pdbx_description
1 polymer ?
#
loop_
_entity_poly.entity_id
_entity_poly.type
_entity_poly.pdbx_seq_one_letter_code
_entity_poly.pdbx_strand_id
1 'polypeptide(L)'
;MTSAIEDLLSTTVEILKAAIHCYTTVKDDNSLRGAFHGAGERLRCVAQALEAATSHIARHGLDGDLEEPRNLLQICSTKVKQSRDIFQMVARAPQTSRLPFYKAAVKQLGNGQVVEDLVKGMMIDVCVFAENNAIKGMMRKEVAVLRNAIETLSNMEPSLSTERAGDSYNNWSTGDMLNAPRGKVTKNNFSGATFSGTVSF
;
A
#
# COMPACT_ATOMS: atom_id res chain seq x y z
N MET A 1 17.06 -16.76 -17.51
CA MET A 1 16.08 -15.69 -17.13
C MET A 1 14.89 -16.22 -16.33
N THR A 2 14.36 -17.42 -16.64
CA THR A 2 13.27 -18.05 -15.87
C THR A 2 13.61 -18.18 -14.38
N SER A 3 14.82 -18.62 -14.04
CA SER A 3 15.31 -18.72 -12.65
C SER A 3 15.19 -17.40 -11.87
N ALA A 4 15.45 -16.25 -12.50
CA ALA A 4 15.35 -14.95 -11.81
C ALA A 4 13.90 -14.56 -11.45
N ILE A 5 12.91 -14.98 -12.23
CA ILE A 5 11.49 -14.79 -11.93
C ILE A 5 11.06 -15.74 -10.81
N GLU A 6 11.50 -17.01 -10.86
CA GLU A 6 11.23 -18.00 -9.82
C GLU A 6 11.80 -17.57 -8.47
N ASP A 7 13.05 -17.08 -8.46
CA ASP A 7 13.70 -16.56 -7.25
C ASP A 7 12.93 -15.33 -6.67
N LEU A 8 12.48 -14.43 -7.57
CA LEU A 8 11.72 -13.24 -7.16
C LEU A 8 10.34 -13.61 -6.60
N LEU A 9 9.64 -14.56 -7.23
CA LEU A 9 8.37 -15.11 -6.75
C LEU A 9 8.55 -15.76 -5.37
N SER A 10 9.53 -16.67 -5.23
CA SER A 10 9.81 -17.35 -3.98
C SER A 10 10.12 -16.35 -2.85
N THR A 11 11.01 -15.39 -3.11
CA THR A 11 11.36 -14.34 -2.14
C THR A 11 10.14 -13.51 -1.76
N THR A 12 9.30 -13.14 -2.72
CA THR A 12 8.11 -12.34 -2.48
C THR A 12 7.09 -13.10 -1.62
N VAL A 13 6.89 -14.39 -1.88
CA VAL A 13 6.03 -15.26 -1.07
C VAL A 13 6.54 -15.36 0.37
N GLU A 14 7.85 -15.52 0.58
CA GLU A 14 8.43 -15.56 1.93
C GLU A 14 8.20 -14.25 2.71
N ILE A 15 8.33 -13.10 2.05
CA ILE A 15 8.06 -11.80 2.67
C ILE A 15 6.56 -11.66 3.00
N LEU A 16 5.65 -12.15 2.12
CA LEU A 16 4.21 -12.19 2.40
C LEU A 16 3.89 -13.05 3.61
N LYS A 17 4.49 -14.24 3.74
CA LYS A 17 4.32 -15.09 4.93
C LYS A 17 4.74 -14.38 6.21
N ALA A 18 5.85 -13.63 6.17
CA ALA A 18 6.27 -12.82 7.29
C ALA A 18 5.28 -11.69 7.61
N ALA A 19 4.72 -11.02 6.59
CA ALA A 19 3.69 -10.00 6.77
C ALA A 19 2.41 -10.59 7.39
N ILE A 20 1.95 -11.75 6.91
CA ILE A 20 0.81 -12.48 7.45
C ILE A 20 1.05 -12.85 8.92
N HIS A 21 2.25 -13.30 9.26
CA HIS A 21 2.61 -13.61 10.64
C HIS A 21 2.51 -12.37 11.52
N CYS A 22 3.07 -11.24 11.10
CA CYS A 22 2.95 -9.98 11.83
C CYS A 22 1.47 -9.56 12.00
N TYR A 23 0.66 -9.65 10.94
CA TYR A 23 -0.76 -9.34 11.02
C TYR A 23 -1.50 -10.24 12.03
N THR A 24 -1.20 -11.54 12.10
CA THR A 24 -1.89 -12.45 13.03
C THR A 24 -1.75 -12.07 14.50
N THR A 25 -0.70 -11.30 14.87
CA THR A 25 -0.51 -10.80 16.23
C THR A 25 -1.40 -9.61 16.59
N VAL A 26 -1.99 -8.96 15.57
CA VAL A 26 -2.80 -7.75 15.74
C VAL A 26 -4.23 -7.90 15.17
N LYS A 27 -4.59 -9.09 14.68
CA LYS A 27 -5.87 -9.35 13.99
C LYS A 27 -7.11 -9.05 14.84
N ASP A 28 -6.99 -9.19 16.17
CA ASP A 28 -8.09 -9.01 17.13
C ASP A 28 -8.05 -7.63 17.80
N ASP A 29 -7.27 -6.67 17.28
CA ASP A 29 -7.13 -5.33 17.85
C ASP A 29 -8.21 -4.38 17.33
N ASN A 30 -9.21 -4.10 18.15
CA ASN A 30 -10.32 -3.21 17.82
C ASN A 30 -9.94 -1.73 17.71
N SER A 31 -8.71 -1.33 18.06
CA SER A 31 -8.23 0.05 17.86
C SER A 31 -7.88 0.34 16.40
N LEU A 32 -7.68 -0.71 15.60
CA LEU A 32 -7.40 -0.64 14.17
C LEU A 32 -8.72 -0.83 13.39
N ARG A 33 -8.91 -0.03 12.34
CA ARG A 33 -10.16 -0.05 11.56
C ARG A 33 -10.28 -1.26 10.65
N GLY A 34 -11.51 -1.54 10.20
CA GLY A 34 -11.85 -2.69 9.36
C GLY A 34 -11.01 -2.82 8.09
N ALA A 35 -10.67 -1.72 7.40
CA ALA A 35 -9.83 -1.79 6.18
C ALA A 35 -8.40 -2.26 6.47
N PHE A 36 -7.81 -1.91 7.64
CA PHE A 36 -6.52 -2.47 8.06
C PHE A 36 -6.61 -4.00 8.19
N HIS A 37 -7.65 -4.49 8.87
CA HIS A 37 -7.87 -5.93 9.03
C HIS A 37 -8.19 -6.60 7.71
N GLY A 38 -9.06 -5.97 6.89
CA GLY A 38 -9.38 -6.42 5.55
C GLY A 38 -8.15 -6.57 4.65
N ALA A 39 -7.19 -5.65 4.75
CA ALA A 39 -5.91 -5.75 4.04
C ALA A 39 -5.09 -6.94 4.55
N GLY A 40 -4.94 -7.09 5.86
CA GLY A 40 -4.17 -8.18 6.46
C GLY A 40 -4.69 -9.58 6.09
N GLU A 41 -6.01 -9.77 6.08
CA GLU A 41 -6.64 -11.02 5.66
C GLU A 41 -6.36 -11.37 4.21
N ARG A 42 -6.32 -10.36 3.33
CA ARG A 42 -6.14 -10.53 1.88
C ARG A 42 -4.70 -10.78 1.45
N LEU A 43 -3.71 -10.58 2.32
CA LEU A 43 -2.33 -10.99 2.06
C LEU A 43 -2.24 -12.49 1.70
N ARG A 44 -3.12 -13.33 2.29
CA ARG A 44 -3.18 -14.76 1.98
C ARG A 44 -3.60 -15.03 0.55
N CYS A 45 -4.55 -14.26 0.00
CA CYS A 45 -4.98 -14.39 -1.39
C CYS A 45 -3.82 -14.08 -2.36
N VAL A 46 -3.04 -13.04 -2.05
CA VAL A 46 -1.85 -12.68 -2.84
C VAL A 46 -0.79 -13.78 -2.77
N ALA A 47 -0.51 -14.31 -1.57
CA ALA A 47 0.47 -15.39 -1.39
C ALA A 47 0.07 -16.65 -2.17
N GLN A 48 -1.20 -17.08 -2.06
CA GLN A 48 -1.72 -18.24 -2.79
C GLN A 48 -1.64 -18.07 -4.30
N ALA A 49 -1.94 -16.87 -4.82
CA ALA A 49 -1.83 -16.59 -6.24
C ALA A 49 -0.38 -16.66 -6.73
N LEU A 50 0.58 -16.11 -5.99
CA LEU A 50 2.01 -16.19 -6.35
C LEU A 50 2.56 -17.61 -6.20
N GLU A 51 2.13 -18.40 -5.21
CA GLU A 51 2.48 -19.82 -5.08
C GLU A 51 1.92 -20.65 -6.25
N ALA A 52 0.70 -20.36 -6.68
CA ALA A 52 0.12 -20.99 -7.88
C ALA A 52 0.94 -20.65 -9.13
N ALA A 53 1.30 -19.37 -9.31
CA ALA A 53 2.17 -18.93 -10.40
C ALA A 53 3.50 -19.67 -10.40
N THR A 54 4.18 -19.75 -9.25
CA THR A 54 5.44 -20.48 -9.09
C THR A 54 5.28 -21.94 -9.50
N SER A 55 4.20 -22.60 -9.06
CA SER A 55 3.92 -23.99 -9.38
C SER A 55 3.64 -24.22 -10.87
N HIS A 56 3.00 -23.26 -11.55
CA HIS A 56 2.75 -23.34 -12.99
C HIS A 56 4.04 -23.13 -13.79
N ILE A 57 4.84 -22.13 -13.42
CA ILE A 57 6.11 -21.83 -14.08
C ILE A 57 7.08 -23.01 -13.96
N ALA A 58 7.19 -23.62 -12.78
CA ALA A 58 8.05 -24.77 -12.55
C ALA A 58 7.66 -25.99 -13.42
N ARG A 59 6.38 -26.15 -13.78
CA ARG A 59 5.88 -27.27 -14.59
C ARG A 59 5.95 -27.02 -16.08
N HIS A 60 5.74 -25.81 -16.53
CA HIS A 60 5.54 -25.48 -17.95
C HIS A 60 6.61 -24.55 -18.52
N GLY A 61 7.45 -23.97 -17.66
CA GLY A 61 8.39 -22.93 -18.05
C GLY A 61 7.69 -21.58 -18.33
N LEU A 62 8.46 -20.62 -18.75
CA LEU A 62 8.00 -19.33 -19.28
C LEU A 62 8.64 -19.14 -20.66
N ASP A 63 7.80 -18.91 -21.67
CA ASP A 63 8.24 -18.62 -23.03
C ASP A 63 7.95 -17.14 -23.36
N GLY A 64 8.83 -16.54 -24.17
CA GLY A 64 8.65 -15.18 -24.66
C GLY A 64 9.45 -14.13 -23.91
N ASP A 65 9.04 -12.86 -24.04
CA ASP A 65 9.68 -11.75 -23.36
C ASP A 65 9.28 -11.72 -21.88
N LEU A 66 10.28 -11.82 -21.02
CA LEU A 66 10.13 -11.90 -19.56
C LEU A 66 10.44 -10.59 -18.85
N GLU A 67 10.77 -9.51 -19.57
CA GLU A 67 11.14 -8.23 -18.95
C GLU A 67 9.94 -7.58 -18.27
N GLU A 68 8.82 -7.48 -18.97
CA GLU A 68 7.58 -6.90 -18.40
C GLU A 68 7.07 -7.68 -17.18
N PRO A 69 6.90 -9.03 -17.23
CA PRO A 69 6.53 -9.81 -16.05
C PRO A 69 7.47 -9.64 -14.87
N ARG A 70 8.77 -9.58 -15.12
CA ARG A 70 9.79 -9.36 -14.09
C ARG A 70 9.62 -7.99 -13.43
N ASN A 71 9.41 -6.93 -14.22
CA ASN A 71 9.21 -5.57 -13.71
C ASN A 71 7.95 -5.47 -12.85
N LEU A 72 6.84 -6.09 -13.26
CA LEU A 72 5.60 -6.15 -12.47
C LEU A 72 5.81 -6.85 -11.13
N LEU A 73 6.51 -7.98 -11.11
CA LEU A 73 6.83 -8.69 -9.87
C LEU A 73 7.75 -7.88 -8.96
N GLN A 74 8.68 -7.10 -9.51
CA GLN A 74 9.55 -6.21 -8.75
C GLN A 74 8.73 -5.10 -8.05
N ILE A 75 7.77 -4.51 -8.76
CA ILE A 75 6.83 -3.51 -8.22
C ILE A 75 5.98 -4.14 -7.11
N CYS A 76 5.40 -5.31 -7.36
CA CYS A 76 4.64 -6.08 -6.38
C CYS A 76 5.49 -6.37 -5.13
N SER A 77 6.71 -6.87 -5.30
CA SER A 77 7.65 -7.18 -4.21
C SER A 77 7.96 -5.95 -3.35
N THR A 78 8.06 -4.76 -3.95
CA THR A 78 8.27 -3.51 -3.22
C THR A 78 7.09 -3.20 -2.31
N LYS A 79 5.85 -3.30 -2.82
CA LYS A 79 4.63 -3.11 -2.03
C LYS A 79 4.50 -4.14 -0.90
N VAL A 80 4.90 -5.39 -1.17
CA VAL A 80 4.94 -6.47 -0.15
C VAL A 80 5.89 -6.12 0.98
N LYS A 81 7.10 -5.64 0.68
CA LYS A 81 8.09 -5.21 1.68
C LYS A 81 7.53 -4.06 2.54
N GLN A 82 6.97 -3.04 1.90
CA GLN A 82 6.37 -1.91 2.62
C GLN A 82 5.24 -2.37 3.55
N SER A 83 4.34 -3.23 3.07
CA SER A 83 3.24 -3.76 3.90
C SER A 83 3.77 -4.59 5.08
N ARG A 84 4.76 -5.46 4.85
CA ARG A 84 5.41 -6.22 5.92
C ARG A 84 5.98 -5.30 6.99
N ASP A 85 6.70 -4.25 6.59
CA ASP A 85 7.35 -3.32 7.52
C ASP A 85 6.32 -2.56 8.34
N ILE A 86 5.19 -2.14 7.73
CA ILE A 86 4.08 -1.51 8.44
C ILE A 86 3.46 -2.49 9.45
N PHE A 87 3.08 -3.71 9.02
CA PHE A 87 2.51 -4.71 9.93
C PHE A 87 3.48 -5.06 11.06
N GLN A 88 4.77 -5.17 10.78
CA GLN A 88 5.80 -5.45 11.77
C GLN A 88 5.93 -4.33 12.81
N MET A 89 5.90 -3.07 12.38
CA MET A 89 5.93 -1.92 13.29
C MET A 89 4.71 -1.89 14.21
N VAL A 90 3.52 -2.14 13.65
CA VAL A 90 2.27 -2.20 14.44
C VAL A 90 2.26 -3.40 15.39
N ALA A 91 2.73 -4.57 14.94
CA ALA A 91 2.80 -5.79 15.75
C ALA A 91 3.72 -5.65 16.98
N ARG A 92 4.80 -4.88 16.85
CA ARG A 92 5.74 -4.61 17.94
C ARG A 92 5.27 -3.53 18.90
N ALA A 93 4.27 -2.73 18.52
CA ALA A 93 3.76 -1.66 19.35
C ALA A 93 2.92 -2.22 20.54
N PRO A 94 2.97 -1.57 21.71
CA PRO A 94 2.05 -1.86 22.80
C PRO A 94 0.60 -1.73 22.31
N GLN A 95 -0.30 -2.60 22.78
CA GLN A 95 -1.70 -2.63 22.34
C GLN A 95 -2.38 -1.25 22.42
N THR A 96 -2.12 -0.51 23.49
CA THR A 96 -2.69 0.84 23.71
C THR A 96 -2.19 1.92 22.74
N SER A 97 -1.13 1.62 21.97
CA SER A 97 -0.45 2.57 21.09
C SER A 97 -0.43 2.16 19.61
N ARG A 98 -1.08 1.07 19.24
CA ARG A 98 -1.03 0.51 17.88
C ARG A 98 -1.51 1.48 16.81
N LEU A 99 -2.61 2.20 17.04
CA LEU A 99 -3.11 3.17 16.08
C LEU A 99 -2.14 4.34 15.83
N PRO A 100 -1.55 5.01 16.85
CA PRO A 100 -0.47 5.98 16.64
C PRO A 100 0.74 5.42 15.90
N PHE A 101 1.17 4.18 16.24
CA PHE A 101 2.27 3.52 15.53
C PHE A 101 1.92 3.21 14.08
N TYR A 102 0.66 2.82 13.79
CA TYR A 102 0.19 2.62 12.43
C TYR A 102 0.25 3.93 11.62
N LYS A 103 -0.25 5.05 12.17
CA LYS A 103 -0.14 6.36 11.52
C LYS A 103 1.32 6.73 11.20
N ALA A 104 2.23 6.50 12.15
CA ALA A 104 3.65 6.74 11.96
C ALA A 104 4.26 5.81 10.88
N ALA A 105 3.92 4.52 10.90
CA ALA A 105 4.38 3.53 9.93
C ALA A 105 3.94 3.86 8.49
N VAL A 106 2.68 4.26 8.30
CA VAL A 106 2.16 4.71 7.00
C VAL A 106 2.98 5.89 6.47
N LYS A 107 3.29 6.87 7.32
CA LYS A 107 4.06 8.05 6.93
C LYS A 107 5.52 7.70 6.60
N GLN A 108 6.17 6.86 7.42
CA GLN A 108 7.61 6.59 7.34
C GLN A 108 7.96 5.46 6.36
N LEU A 109 7.16 4.40 6.32
CA LEU A 109 7.46 3.16 5.60
C LEU A 109 6.56 2.99 4.37
N GLY A 110 5.31 3.47 4.46
CA GLY A 110 4.33 3.42 3.38
C GLY A 110 4.41 4.59 2.39
N ASN A 111 5.31 5.55 2.59
CA ASN A 111 5.33 6.81 1.80
C ASN A 111 3.95 7.50 1.75
N GLY A 112 3.21 7.45 2.85
CA GLY A 112 1.86 7.98 2.96
C GLY A 112 0.76 7.03 2.48
N GLN A 113 1.09 5.87 1.91
CA GLN A 113 0.11 4.86 1.48
C GLN A 113 -0.31 3.98 2.66
N VAL A 114 -1.60 3.82 2.86
CA VAL A 114 -2.18 2.90 3.85
C VAL A 114 -2.06 1.45 3.37
N VAL A 115 -2.12 0.49 4.31
CA VAL A 115 -1.90 -0.93 3.97
C VAL A 115 -2.93 -1.46 2.99
N GLU A 116 -4.18 -1.00 3.04
CA GLU A 116 -5.22 -1.41 2.10
C GLU A 116 -4.91 -0.98 0.66
N ASP A 117 -4.29 0.18 0.45
CA ASP A 117 -3.88 0.63 -0.89
C ASP A 117 -2.67 -0.17 -1.40
N LEU A 118 -1.71 -0.45 -0.53
CA LEU A 118 -0.59 -1.32 -0.87
C LEU A 118 -1.06 -2.73 -1.26
N VAL A 119 -1.98 -3.33 -0.48
CA VAL A 119 -2.50 -4.67 -0.74
C VAL A 119 -3.38 -4.70 -2.00
N LYS A 120 -4.23 -3.69 -2.22
CA LYS A 120 -4.95 -3.53 -3.49
C LYS A 120 -3.99 -3.46 -4.68
N GLY A 121 -2.95 -2.64 -4.56
CA GLY A 121 -1.91 -2.52 -5.57
C GLY A 121 -1.21 -3.85 -5.88
N MET A 122 -0.87 -4.64 -4.86
CA MET A 122 -0.30 -5.99 -5.06
C MET A 122 -1.26 -6.91 -5.82
N MET A 123 -2.53 -6.94 -5.44
CA MET A 123 -3.55 -7.76 -6.11
C MET A 123 -3.71 -7.38 -7.58
N ILE A 124 -3.68 -6.08 -7.89
CA ILE A 124 -3.72 -5.58 -9.27
C ILE A 124 -2.46 -6.02 -10.03
N ASP A 125 -1.27 -5.85 -9.46
CA ASP A 125 0.00 -6.26 -10.10
C ASP A 125 0.00 -7.76 -10.43
N VAL A 126 -0.50 -8.60 -9.51
CA VAL A 126 -0.62 -10.06 -9.74
C VAL A 126 -1.66 -10.38 -10.81
N CYS A 127 -2.79 -9.66 -10.87
CA CYS A 127 -3.78 -9.84 -11.94
C CYS A 127 -3.16 -9.50 -13.31
N VAL A 128 -2.42 -8.38 -13.42
CA VAL A 128 -1.74 -7.99 -14.67
C VAL A 128 -0.65 -8.99 -15.04
N PHE A 129 0.13 -9.45 -14.06
CA PHE A 129 1.12 -10.51 -14.26
C PHE A 129 0.49 -11.80 -14.82
N ALA A 130 -0.67 -12.20 -14.29
CA ALA A 130 -1.39 -13.40 -14.74
C ALA A 130 -2.03 -13.25 -16.14
N GLU A 131 -2.19 -12.03 -16.65
CA GLU A 131 -2.68 -11.75 -18.02
C GLU A 131 -1.57 -11.85 -19.06
N ASN A 132 -0.29 -11.95 -18.64
CA ASN A 132 0.83 -12.15 -19.56
C ASN A 132 0.64 -13.46 -20.35
N ASN A 133 0.96 -13.43 -21.65
CA ASN A 133 0.72 -14.53 -22.57
C ASN A 133 1.38 -15.84 -22.13
N ALA A 134 2.51 -15.77 -21.44
CA ALA A 134 3.24 -16.94 -20.94
C ALA A 134 2.50 -17.69 -19.82
N ILE A 135 1.54 -17.03 -19.13
CA ILE A 135 0.81 -17.56 -17.96
C ILE A 135 -0.70 -17.51 -18.17
N LYS A 136 -1.13 -16.86 -19.25
CA LYS A 136 -2.55 -16.59 -19.55
C LYS A 136 -3.38 -17.87 -19.57
N GLY A 137 -4.40 -17.87 -18.74
CA GLY A 137 -5.34 -19.00 -18.63
C GLY A 137 -5.02 -19.99 -17.52
N MET A 138 -3.79 -20.01 -16.98
CA MET A 138 -3.39 -20.91 -15.91
C MET A 138 -3.85 -20.44 -14.52
N MET A 139 -4.05 -19.13 -14.34
CA MET A 139 -4.40 -18.48 -13.06
C MET A 139 -5.81 -17.91 -13.01
N ARG A 140 -6.75 -18.41 -13.80
CA ARG A 140 -8.12 -17.85 -13.89
C ARG A 140 -8.87 -17.82 -12.55
N LYS A 141 -8.69 -18.87 -11.74
CA LYS A 141 -9.34 -18.97 -10.42
C LYS A 141 -8.76 -17.95 -9.45
N GLU A 142 -7.44 -17.85 -9.39
CA GLU A 142 -6.70 -16.95 -8.53
C GLU A 142 -7.03 -15.49 -8.88
N VAL A 143 -7.05 -15.15 -10.17
CA VAL A 143 -7.44 -13.82 -10.66
C VAL A 143 -8.87 -13.47 -10.27
N ALA A 144 -9.82 -14.41 -10.37
CA ALA A 144 -11.20 -14.17 -9.96
C ALA A 144 -11.30 -13.88 -8.45
N VAL A 145 -10.56 -14.63 -7.62
CA VAL A 145 -10.48 -14.40 -6.17
C VAL A 145 -9.87 -13.03 -5.86
N LEU A 146 -8.77 -12.66 -6.54
CA LEU A 146 -8.12 -11.38 -6.34
C LEU A 146 -9.03 -10.21 -6.74
N ARG A 147 -9.74 -10.29 -7.86
CA ARG A 147 -10.68 -9.24 -8.31
C ARG A 147 -11.81 -9.01 -7.29
N ASN A 148 -12.40 -10.08 -6.77
CA ASN A 148 -13.41 -9.98 -5.71
C ASN A 148 -12.83 -9.38 -4.42
N ALA A 149 -11.60 -9.77 -4.06
CA ALA A 149 -10.90 -9.22 -2.89
C ALA A 149 -10.59 -7.72 -3.05
N ILE A 150 -10.21 -7.27 -4.26
CA ILE A 150 -10.01 -5.84 -4.59
C ILE A 150 -11.33 -5.07 -4.41
N GLU A 151 -12.42 -5.56 -4.98
CA GLU A 151 -13.74 -4.93 -4.87
C GLU A 151 -14.18 -4.80 -3.42
N THR A 152 -14.08 -5.90 -2.64
CA THR A 152 -14.45 -5.88 -1.23
C THR A 152 -13.61 -4.88 -0.43
N LEU A 153 -12.29 -4.84 -0.65
CA LEU A 153 -11.40 -3.93 0.07
C LEU A 153 -11.62 -2.47 -0.34
N SER A 154 -12.00 -2.23 -1.60
CA SER A 154 -12.29 -0.89 -2.11
C SER A 154 -13.59 -0.29 -1.55
N ASN A 155 -14.53 -1.14 -1.14
CA ASN A 155 -15.80 -0.74 -0.53
C ASN A 155 -15.70 -0.53 0.99
N MET A 156 -14.54 -0.80 1.61
CA MET A 156 -14.33 -0.57 3.03
C MET A 156 -14.02 0.90 3.33
N GLU A 157 -14.46 1.37 4.50
CA GLU A 157 -14.04 2.68 5.00
C GLU A 157 -12.51 2.68 5.26
N PRO A 158 -11.77 3.71 4.81
CA PRO A 158 -10.32 3.76 4.96
C PRO A 158 -9.85 3.56 6.40
N SER A 159 -8.75 2.85 6.58
CA SER A 159 -8.17 2.54 7.90
C SER A 159 -7.69 3.77 8.66
N LEU A 160 -7.23 4.79 7.94
CA LEU A 160 -7.00 6.12 8.48
C LEU A 160 -8.02 7.06 7.85
N SER A 161 -8.74 7.81 8.69
CA SER A 161 -9.45 8.98 8.17
C SER A 161 -8.39 9.85 7.49
N THR A 162 -8.64 10.20 6.24
CA THR A 162 -8.08 11.42 5.69
C THR A 162 -8.60 12.53 6.59
N GLU A 163 -7.90 12.80 7.71
CA GLU A 163 -7.90 14.16 8.19
C GLU A 163 -7.47 14.91 6.93
N ARG A 164 -8.43 15.60 6.30
CA ARG A 164 -8.05 16.68 5.42
C ARG A 164 -7.07 17.44 6.27
N ALA A 165 -5.78 17.34 5.96
CA ALA A 165 -4.80 18.25 6.45
C ALA A 165 -5.44 19.59 6.09
N GLY A 166 -6.05 20.24 7.07
CA GLY A 166 -6.49 21.62 6.88
C GLY A 166 -5.24 22.26 6.33
N ASP A 167 -5.34 22.90 5.19
CA ASP A 167 -4.23 23.41 4.38
C ASP A 167 -3.17 24.06 5.27
N SER A 168 -2.31 23.25 5.90
CA SER A 168 -1.19 23.70 6.69
C SER A 168 -0.06 23.99 5.72
N TYR A 169 -0.16 25.10 5.05
CA TYR A 169 0.92 25.63 4.23
C TYR A 169 2.05 26.15 5.13
N ASN A 170 2.97 25.29 5.48
CA ASN A 170 4.24 25.70 6.07
C ASN A 170 5.12 26.30 4.98
N ASN A 171 4.91 27.57 4.68
CA ASN A 171 5.80 28.32 3.81
C ASN A 171 7.04 28.78 4.58
N TRP A 172 8.15 28.05 4.43
CA TRP A 172 9.46 28.36 5.02
C TRP A 172 10.28 29.32 4.13
N SER A 173 9.70 29.84 3.07
CA SER A 173 10.39 30.79 2.17
C SER A 173 9.93 32.21 2.39
N THR A 174 10.80 33.17 2.10
CA THR A 174 10.52 34.63 2.12
C THR A 174 9.64 35.08 0.95
N GLY A 175 8.70 34.23 0.50
CA GLY A 175 7.79 34.48 -0.60
C GLY A 175 6.34 34.82 -0.17
N ASP A 176 5.53 35.20 -1.14
CA ASP A 176 4.12 35.57 -0.96
C ASP A 176 3.31 34.39 -0.35
N MET A 177 2.55 34.66 0.70
CA MET A 177 1.63 33.69 1.32
C MET A 177 0.31 33.69 0.54
N LEU A 178 -0.01 32.55 -0.11
CA LEU A 178 -1.29 32.35 -0.78
C LEU A 178 -2.22 31.57 0.15
N ASN A 179 -3.32 32.18 0.53
CA ASN A 179 -4.37 31.51 1.32
C ASN A 179 -5.56 31.21 0.39
N ALA A 180 -5.96 29.93 0.31
CA ALA A 180 -7.05 29.48 -0.55
C ALA A 180 -8.13 28.73 0.23
N PRO A 181 -8.94 29.40 1.08
CA PRO A 181 -10.07 28.76 1.72
C PRO A 181 -11.16 28.48 0.66
N ARG A 182 -11.51 27.21 0.47
CA ARG A 182 -12.60 26.75 -0.42
C ARG A 182 -12.44 27.14 -1.90
N GLY A 183 -11.22 27.04 -2.43
CA GLY A 183 -10.99 27.19 -3.87
C GLY A 183 -10.92 28.62 -4.41
N LYS A 184 -10.94 29.65 -3.57
CA LYS A 184 -10.57 31.01 -3.94
C LYS A 184 -9.18 31.34 -3.42
N VAL A 185 -8.27 31.70 -4.34
CA VAL A 185 -6.93 32.16 -3.98
C VAL A 185 -7.00 33.66 -3.73
N THR A 186 -6.68 34.08 -2.49
CA THR A 186 -6.53 35.48 -2.16
C THR A 186 -5.06 35.77 -1.93
N LYS A 187 -4.48 36.63 -2.77
CA LYS A 187 -3.09 37.08 -2.59
C LYS A 187 -3.08 38.32 -1.70
N ASN A 188 -2.58 38.19 -0.48
CA ASN A 188 -2.36 39.31 0.42
C ASN A 188 -0.90 39.74 0.33
N ASN A 189 -0.65 40.94 -0.16
CA ASN A 189 0.70 41.49 -0.25
C ASN A 189 0.93 42.44 0.92
N PHE A 190 1.78 42.00 1.86
CA PHE A 190 2.12 42.78 3.06
C PHE A 190 3.52 43.40 2.97
N SER A 191 4.03 43.62 1.78
CA SER A 191 5.35 44.25 1.57
C SER A 191 5.40 45.64 2.21
N GLY A 192 6.26 45.79 3.22
CA GLY A 192 6.46 47.04 3.95
C GLY A 192 5.45 47.32 5.06
N ALA A 193 4.54 46.42 5.37
CA ALA A 193 3.61 46.58 6.50
C ALA A 193 4.29 46.19 7.81
N THR A 194 4.20 47.10 8.83
CA THR A 194 4.61 46.79 10.20
C THR A 194 3.34 46.62 11.05
N PHE A 195 3.14 45.41 11.58
CA PHE A 195 2.01 45.11 12.46
C PHE A 195 2.43 45.22 13.93
N SER A 196 1.80 46.11 14.68
CA SER A 196 1.96 46.24 16.12
C SER A 196 0.62 45.92 16.80
N GLY A 197 0.39 44.67 17.13
CA GLY A 197 -0.82 44.18 17.80
C GLY A 197 -1.33 42.85 17.30
N THR A 198 -2.43 42.37 17.89
CA THR A 198 -3.09 41.12 17.51
C THR A 198 -3.88 41.33 16.21
N VAL A 199 -3.55 40.62 15.16
CA VAL A 199 -4.27 40.61 13.88
C VAL A 199 -5.16 39.38 13.86
N SER A 200 -6.49 39.56 13.71
CA SER A 200 -7.46 38.46 13.49
C SER A 200 -7.94 38.55 12.06
N PHE A 201 -7.97 37.38 11.36
CA PHE A 201 -8.43 37.23 9.97
C PHE A 201 -9.73 36.45 9.91
#